data_0309df860971fb412684adc8652b7edd
#
_entry.id   0309df860971fb412684adc8652b7edd
#
_cell.length_a   1.000
_cell.length_b   1.000
_cell.length_c   1.000
_cell.angle_alpha   90.00
_cell.angle_beta   90.00
_cell.angle_gamma   90.00
#
_symmetry.space_group_name_H-M   'P 1'
#
loop_
_entity.id
_entity.type
_entity.pdbx_description
1 polymer ?
#
loop_
_entity_poly.entity_id
_entity_poly.type
_entity_poly.pdbx_seq_one_letter_code
_entity_poly.pdbx_strand_id
1 'polypeptide(L)'
;MKGTIIKLYSFSATIVLLSLNIKNTSAAILKVGKGQVYKHIKEAVTQSKNGDTIIVFNGLYKEGNIIIDKSIYLLGEGFPVLDGEIRYEIFSVKSSNVTIKGFQLQNSGRTVMEDPGAIKVYECSNILIEGNIFINNYFGVYLQYTQNCIIKNNVIKASQKEEYQSGNGIHCWKSDSLQITGNRISGHRDGIYFEFVTHSVIWRNVSKNNLRYGLHFMFSNDNAYITNYFKNNGAGVAVMFTKKVVMMNNTFEENWGDASYGVLFKELSDCYLSGNKFLNNTTGILFDGSNRIRVEY
;
A
#
# COMPACT_ATOMS: atom_id res chain seq x y z
N MET A 1 -68.02 -51.21 -33.13
CA MET A 1 -66.76 -50.50 -33.44
C MET A 1 -66.84 -49.12 -32.82
N LYS A 2 -66.10 -48.85 -31.72
CA LYS A 2 -66.14 -47.58 -31.02
C LYS A 2 -64.85 -46.82 -31.45
N GLY A 3 -65.06 -45.65 -32.13
CA GLY A 3 -63.95 -44.78 -32.54
C GLY A 3 -63.53 -43.89 -31.41
N THR A 4 -62.25 -43.89 -31.04
CA THR A 4 -61.67 -43.05 -30.03
C THR A 4 -61.17 -41.74 -30.68
N ILE A 5 -61.72 -40.64 -30.27
CA ILE A 5 -61.35 -39.29 -30.72
C ILE A 5 -60.17 -38.82 -29.83
N ILE A 6 -58.98 -38.65 -30.41
CA ILE A 6 -57.81 -38.04 -29.76
C ILE A 6 -57.91 -36.53 -29.95
N LYS A 7 -58.08 -35.79 -28.83
CA LYS A 7 -57.97 -34.33 -28.80
C LYS A 7 -56.50 -33.91 -28.70
N LEU A 8 -55.96 -33.29 -29.74
CA LEU A 8 -54.65 -32.62 -29.70
C LEU A 8 -54.81 -31.25 -29.01
N TYR A 9 -54.11 -31.08 -27.92
CA TYR A 9 -53.95 -29.75 -27.28
C TYR A 9 -52.70 -29.07 -27.89
N SER A 10 -52.88 -27.96 -28.58
CA SER A 10 -51.80 -27.11 -29.04
C SER A 10 -51.29 -26.23 -27.89
N PHE A 11 -50.08 -26.47 -27.46
CA PHE A 11 -49.38 -25.60 -26.51
C PHE A 11 -48.78 -24.43 -27.29
N SER A 12 -49.35 -23.21 -27.12
CA SER A 12 -48.78 -21.98 -27.66
C SER A 12 -47.75 -21.45 -26.66
N ALA A 13 -46.45 -21.63 -26.94
CA ALA A 13 -45.37 -21.06 -26.13
C ALA A 13 -45.19 -19.60 -26.50
N THR A 14 -45.65 -18.69 -25.65
CA THR A 14 -45.35 -17.26 -25.77
C THR A 14 -43.95 -17.01 -25.28
N ILE A 15 -42.98 -16.80 -26.19
CA ILE A 15 -41.62 -16.37 -25.86
C ILE A 15 -41.68 -14.87 -25.52
N VAL A 16 -41.57 -14.54 -24.23
CA VAL A 16 -41.37 -13.17 -23.77
C VAL A 16 -39.88 -12.85 -23.94
N LEU A 17 -39.54 -12.14 -25.00
CA LEU A 17 -38.21 -11.56 -25.17
C LEU A 17 -38.06 -10.37 -24.19
N LEU A 18 -37.44 -10.65 -23.02
CA LEU A 18 -36.93 -9.59 -22.15
C LEU A 18 -35.68 -8.99 -22.85
N SER A 19 -35.83 -7.85 -23.49
CA SER A 19 -34.72 -7.03 -23.96
C SER A 19 -34.03 -6.45 -22.73
N LEU A 20 -32.97 -7.12 -22.26
CA LEU A 20 -32.01 -6.53 -21.34
C LEU A 20 -31.32 -5.36 -22.06
N ASN A 21 -31.78 -4.15 -21.79
CA ASN A 21 -31.03 -2.94 -22.12
C ASN A 21 -29.73 -2.92 -21.29
N ILE A 22 -28.69 -3.62 -21.72
CA ILE A 22 -27.34 -3.45 -21.23
C ILE A 22 -26.94 -2.05 -21.69
N LYS A 23 -27.12 -1.05 -20.83
CA LYS A 23 -26.47 0.24 -21.01
C LYS A 23 -24.98 -0.04 -20.85
N ASN A 24 -24.26 -0.14 -21.95
CA ASN A 24 -22.82 -0.03 -21.98
C ASN A 24 -22.46 1.37 -21.48
N THR A 25 -22.29 1.51 -20.18
CA THR A 25 -21.72 2.73 -19.60
C THR A 25 -20.23 2.70 -19.91
N SER A 26 -19.84 3.37 -21.01
CA SER A 26 -18.45 3.67 -21.29
C SER A 26 -17.85 4.38 -20.07
N ALA A 27 -16.67 3.95 -19.63
CA ALA A 27 -15.93 4.61 -18.56
C ALA A 27 -15.70 6.09 -18.94
N ALA A 28 -16.10 6.99 -18.06
CA ALA A 28 -15.96 8.44 -18.28
C ALA A 28 -14.60 8.96 -17.81
N ILE A 29 -14.18 10.06 -18.37
CA ILE A 29 -13.01 10.83 -17.92
C ILE A 29 -13.50 12.15 -17.31
N LEU A 30 -13.31 12.31 -16.00
CA LEU A 30 -13.61 13.53 -15.26
C LEU A 30 -12.31 14.33 -15.06
N LYS A 31 -12.35 15.62 -15.35
CA LYS A 31 -11.15 16.48 -15.26
C LYS A 31 -11.31 17.52 -14.15
N VAL A 32 -10.30 17.56 -13.26
CA VAL A 32 -10.28 18.45 -12.09
C VAL A 32 -9.14 19.45 -12.20
N GLY A 33 -9.41 20.73 -11.96
CA GLY A 33 -8.39 21.79 -11.92
C GLY A 33 -8.86 23.13 -12.44
N LYS A 34 -7.92 24.07 -12.50
CA LYS A 34 -8.20 25.40 -13.06
C LYS A 34 -8.59 25.29 -14.53
N GLY A 35 -9.74 25.85 -14.90
CA GLY A 35 -10.26 25.77 -16.27
C GLY A 35 -10.98 24.46 -16.60
N GLN A 36 -11.03 23.49 -15.72
CA GLN A 36 -11.75 22.24 -15.91
C GLN A 36 -13.19 22.33 -15.37
N VAL A 37 -14.00 21.31 -15.71
CA VAL A 37 -15.39 21.18 -15.26
C VAL A 37 -15.47 21.16 -13.73
N TYR A 38 -14.64 20.29 -13.13
CA TYR A 38 -14.58 20.16 -11.67
C TYR A 38 -13.44 21.02 -11.10
N LYS A 39 -13.72 21.71 -10.02
CA LYS A 39 -12.72 22.50 -9.27
C LYS A 39 -12.15 21.71 -8.09
N HIS A 40 -12.92 20.75 -7.57
CA HIS A 40 -12.63 19.95 -6.39
C HIS A 40 -12.59 18.46 -6.73
N ILE A 41 -11.60 17.76 -6.17
CA ILE A 41 -11.45 16.31 -6.34
C ILE A 41 -12.65 15.58 -5.70
N LYS A 42 -13.11 16.03 -4.52
CA LYS A 42 -14.29 15.47 -3.85
C LYS A 42 -15.53 15.49 -4.73
N GLU A 43 -15.73 16.57 -5.44
CA GLU A 43 -16.88 16.71 -6.35
C GLU A 43 -16.79 15.69 -7.49
N ALA A 44 -15.62 15.57 -8.13
CA ALA A 44 -15.40 14.59 -9.20
C ALA A 44 -15.55 13.14 -8.69
N VAL A 45 -15.02 12.82 -7.51
CA VAL A 45 -15.20 11.50 -6.88
C VAL A 45 -16.68 11.22 -6.61
N THR A 46 -17.43 12.19 -6.12
CA THR A 46 -18.87 12.04 -5.86
C THR A 46 -19.65 11.74 -7.15
N GLN A 47 -19.33 12.42 -8.25
CA GLN A 47 -19.99 12.28 -9.53
C GLN A 47 -19.53 11.06 -10.34
N SER A 48 -18.36 10.49 -10.03
CA SER A 48 -17.82 9.34 -10.75
C SER A 48 -18.62 8.06 -10.51
N LYS A 49 -18.40 7.10 -11.39
CA LYS A 49 -18.93 5.72 -11.32
C LYS A 49 -17.78 4.73 -11.34
N ASN A 50 -18.06 3.48 -11.01
CA ASN A 50 -17.07 2.41 -11.13
C ASN A 50 -16.53 2.32 -12.57
N GLY A 51 -15.19 2.24 -12.70
CA GLY A 51 -14.48 2.20 -13.96
C GLY A 51 -14.08 3.58 -14.50
N ASP A 52 -14.58 4.68 -13.94
CA ASP A 52 -14.22 6.02 -14.39
C ASP A 52 -12.78 6.41 -14.06
N THR A 53 -12.24 7.33 -14.85
CA THR A 53 -10.93 7.95 -14.64
C THR A 53 -11.11 9.40 -14.23
N ILE A 54 -10.47 9.80 -13.13
CA ILE A 54 -10.41 11.20 -12.69
C ILE A 54 -8.98 11.69 -12.93
N ILE A 55 -8.83 12.67 -13.82
CA ILE A 55 -7.55 13.33 -14.09
C ILE A 55 -7.51 14.64 -13.31
N VAL A 56 -6.55 14.74 -12.39
CA VAL A 56 -6.34 15.92 -11.55
C VAL A 56 -5.13 16.69 -12.07
N PHE A 57 -5.33 17.92 -12.51
CA PHE A 57 -4.25 18.76 -13.02
C PHE A 57 -3.49 19.46 -11.90
N ASN A 58 -2.25 19.87 -12.19
CA ASN A 58 -1.39 20.59 -11.26
C ASN A 58 -2.14 21.72 -10.54
N GLY A 59 -1.94 21.79 -9.23
CA GLY A 59 -2.59 22.76 -8.34
C GLY A 59 -2.40 22.35 -6.88
N LEU A 60 -2.78 23.24 -5.97
CA LEU A 60 -2.83 22.97 -4.53
C LEU A 60 -4.29 22.72 -4.13
N TYR A 61 -4.54 21.54 -3.56
CA TYR A 61 -5.85 21.08 -3.12
C TYR A 61 -5.86 20.88 -1.61
N LYS A 62 -6.71 21.65 -0.91
CA LYS A 62 -6.94 21.59 0.53
C LYS A 62 -8.40 21.22 0.77
N GLU A 63 -8.69 19.94 0.62
CA GLU A 63 -10.07 19.45 0.64
C GLU A 63 -10.39 18.60 1.87
N GLY A 64 -9.44 18.49 2.81
CA GLY A 64 -9.55 17.58 3.94
C GLY A 64 -9.56 16.12 3.49
N ASN A 65 -10.29 15.25 4.19
CA ASN A 65 -10.36 13.83 3.84
C ASN A 65 -11.22 13.58 2.59
N ILE A 66 -10.67 12.87 1.61
CA ILE A 66 -11.33 12.46 0.37
C ILE A 66 -11.61 10.96 0.45
N ILE A 67 -12.89 10.58 0.51
CA ILE A 67 -13.33 9.18 0.58
C ILE A 67 -13.52 8.64 -0.83
N ILE A 68 -12.80 7.57 -1.17
CA ILE A 68 -12.89 6.85 -2.45
C ILE A 68 -13.67 5.56 -2.20
N ASP A 69 -14.96 5.59 -2.49
CA ASP A 69 -15.93 4.49 -2.30
C ASP A 69 -16.34 3.80 -3.60
N LYS A 70 -15.62 4.06 -4.67
CA LYS A 70 -15.84 3.51 -6.01
C LYS A 70 -14.56 3.01 -6.63
N SER A 71 -14.64 2.01 -7.49
CA SER A 71 -13.53 1.45 -8.26
C SER A 71 -13.16 2.42 -9.38
N ILE A 72 -12.19 3.31 -9.15
CA ILE A 72 -11.80 4.38 -10.07
C ILE A 72 -10.29 4.45 -10.28
N TYR A 73 -9.91 5.11 -11.37
CA TYR A 73 -8.54 5.52 -11.63
C TYR A 73 -8.39 7.00 -11.27
N LEU A 74 -7.55 7.32 -10.29
CA LEU A 74 -7.24 8.68 -9.87
C LEU A 74 -5.81 9.02 -10.31
N LEU A 75 -5.69 9.89 -11.31
CA LEU A 75 -4.43 10.20 -11.99
C LEU A 75 -4.09 11.68 -11.85
N GLY A 76 -2.91 11.97 -11.31
CA GLY A 76 -2.37 13.33 -11.19
C GLY A 76 -1.51 13.69 -12.39
N GLU A 77 -1.80 14.79 -13.05
CA GLU A 77 -0.95 15.39 -14.08
C GLU A 77 -0.18 16.60 -13.53
N GLY A 78 1.17 16.52 -13.59
CA GLY A 78 2.05 17.53 -13.07
C GLY A 78 2.17 17.51 -11.54
N PHE A 79 1.92 16.37 -10.90
CA PHE A 79 1.99 16.17 -9.46
C PHE A 79 1.12 17.18 -8.67
N PRO A 80 -0.20 17.18 -8.85
CA PRO A 80 -1.08 18.00 -8.03
C PRO A 80 -0.83 17.73 -6.55
N VAL A 81 -0.78 18.82 -5.76
CA VAL A 81 -0.46 18.78 -4.34
C VAL A 81 -1.74 18.69 -3.53
N LEU A 82 -1.89 17.62 -2.76
CA LEU A 82 -2.95 17.49 -1.75
C LEU A 82 -2.35 17.72 -0.37
N ASP A 83 -2.84 18.70 0.35
CA ASP A 83 -2.36 19.05 1.68
C ASP A 83 -3.39 18.71 2.76
N GLY A 84 -3.02 17.79 3.64
CA GLY A 84 -3.83 17.36 4.78
C GLY A 84 -3.85 18.35 5.95
N GLU A 85 -3.13 19.49 5.85
CA GLU A 85 -3.09 20.59 6.82
C GLU A 85 -2.75 20.16 8.26
N ILE A 86 -2.04 19.01 8.39
CA ILE A 86 -1.71 18.35 9.69
C ILE A 86 -2.99 17.97 10.49
N ARG A 87 -4.12 17.85 9.81
CA ARG A 87 -5.42 17.58 10.45
C ARG A 87 -6.11 16.33 9.87
N TYR A 88 -5.96 16.09 8.58
CA TYR A 88 -6.79 15.12 7.88
C TYR A 88 -5.97 13.95 7.35
N GLU A 89 -6.56 12.76 7.37
CA GLU A 89 -6.25 11.71 6.39
C GLU A 89 -6.57 12.27 5.00
N ILE A 90 -5.69 12.06 4.00
CA ILE A 90 -5.90 12.69 2.69
C ILE A 90 -6.84 11.85 1.84
N PHE A 91 -6.47 10.59 1.57
CA PHE A 91 -7.32 9.63 0.86
C PHE A 91 -7.72 8.47 1.77
N SER A 92 -9.02 8.27 1.97
CA SER A 92 -9.61 7.07 2.56
C SER A 92 -10.16 6.17 1.45
N VAL A 93 -9.44 5.09 1.13
CA VAL A 93 -9.87 4.14 0.10
C VAL A 93 -10.75 3.07 0.72
N LYS A 94 -12.01 3.02 0.32
CA LYS A 94 -13.06 2.11 0.81
C LYS A 94 -13.72 1.30 -0.31
N SER A 95 -13.05 1.20 -1.46
CA SER A 95 -13.46 0.38 -2.60
C SER A 95 -12.27 -0.36 -3.16
N SER A 96 -12.49 -1.57 -3.64
CA SER A 96 -11.48 -2.35 -4.37
C SER A 96 -11.28 -1.85 -5.81
N ASN A 97 -10.20 -2.31 -6.45
CA ASN A 97 -9.84 -1.96 -7.82
C ASN A 97 -9.64 -0.44 -8.03
N VAL A 98 -8.92 0.20 -7.11
CA VAL A 98 -8.57 1.63 -7.17
C VAL A 98 -7.12 1.81 -7.58
N THR A 99 -6.86 2.76 -8.47
CA THR A 99 -5.51 3.21 -8.82
C THR A 99 -5.31 4.66 -8.40
N ILE A 100 -4.22 4.95 -7.69
CA ILE A 100 -3.81 6.32 -7.30
C ILE A 100 -2.38 6.54 -7.80
N LYS A 101 -2.21 7.48 -8.74
CA LYS A 101 -0.93 7.69 -9.40
C LYS A 101 -0.63 9.17 -9.69
N GLY A 102 0.64 9.58 -9.48
CA GLY A 102 1.15 10.87 -9.94
C GLY A 102 0.81 12.07 -9.05
N PHE A 103 0.53 11.88 -7.77
CA PHE A 103 0.22 12.93 -6.80
C PHE A 103 1.39 13.29 -5.91
N GLN A 104 1.40 14.52 -5.40
CA GLN A 104 2.12 14.88 -4.19
C GLN A 104 1.11 14.97 -3.03
N LEU A 105 1.31 14.17 -2.00
CA LEU A 105 0.48 14.10 -0.80
C LEU A 105 1.31 14.56 0.40
N GLN A 106 0.86 15.57 1.12
CA GLN A 106 1.67 16.14 2.19
C GLN A 106 0.86 16.50 3.44
N ASN A 107 1.56 16.51 4.59
CA ASN A 107 1.04 17.00 5.85
C ASN A 107 -0.26 16.29 6.27
N SER A 108 -0.29 14.95 6.23
CA SER A 108 -1.45 14.22 6.79
C SER A 108 -1.60 14.51 8.29
N GLY A 109 -2.79 14.28 8.81
CA GLY A 109 -3.10 14.46 10.24
C GLY A 109 -2.19 13.63 11.14
N ARG A 110 -2.18 14.00 12.42
CA ARG A 110 -1.48 13.29 13.49
C ARG A 110 -2.44 13.16 14.65
N THR A 111 -2.85 11.95 14.97
CA THR A 111 -3.65 11.69 16.17
C THR A 111 -3.15 10.43 16.87
N VAL A 112 -3.37 10.33 18.16
CA VAL A 112 -3.02 9.15 18.97
C VAL A 112 -4.11 8.08 18.86
N MET A 113 -5.32 8.44 18.42
CA MET A 113 -6.49 7.56 18.39
C MET A 113 -6.83 7.02 17.01
N GLU A 114 -6.43 7.73 15.95
CA GLU A 114 -6.75 7.37 14.57
C GLU A 114 -5.49 7.48 13.74
N ASP A 115 -4.84 6.43 13.40
CA ASP A 115 -3.61 6.41 12.60
C ASP A 115 -3.82 6.99 11.19
N PRO A 116 -3.84 8.33 10.99
CA PRO A 116 -4.16 8.94 9.72
C PRO A 116 -2.99 8.81 8.74
N GLY A 117 -3.28 8.29 7.57
CA GLY A 117 -2.33 8.20 6.48
C GLY A 117 -2.52 9.28 5.42
N ALA A 118 -1.51 9.49 4.55
CA ALA A 118 -1.77 10.20 3.32
C ALA A 118 -2.70 9.38 2.41
N ILE A 119 -2.46 8.08 2.30
CA ILE A 119 -3.39 7.11 1.71
C ILE A 119 -3.63 6.01 2.74
N LYS A 120 -4.87 5.83 3.16
CA LYS A 120 -5.27 4.71 4.00
C LYS A 120 -6.31 3.86 3.28
N VAL A 121 -6.08 2.55 3.24
CA VAL A 121 -6.92 1.57 2.55
C VAL A 121 -7.59 0.69 3.59
N TYR A 122 -8.91 0.60 3.54
CA TYR A 122 -9.74 -0.11 4.50
C TYR A 122 -10.42 -1.32 3.84
N GLU A 123 -10.01 -2.52 4.23
CA GLU A 123 -10.70 -3.78 3.88
C GLU A 123 -10.92 -3.98 2.36
N CYS A 124 -9.98 -3.53 1.54
CA CYS A 124 -10.09 -3.54 0.08
C CYS A 124 -9.02 -4.42 -0.58
N SER A 125 -9.22 -4.76 -1.83
CA SER A 125 -8.30 -5.52 -2.64
C SER A 125 -7.99 -4.87 -3.99
N ASN A 126 -6.88 -5.30 -4.63
CA ASN A 126 -6.49 -4.85 -5.96
C ASN A 126 -6.25 -3.33 -6.02
N ILE A 127 -5.51 -2.78 -5.07
CA ILE A 127 -5.17 -1.36 -5.02
C ILE A 127 -3.79 -1.15 -5.63
N LEU A 128 -3.66 -0.17 -6.52
CA LEU A 128 -2.40 0.27 -7.07
C LEU A 128 -2.07 1.70 -6.61
N ILE A 129 -0.96 1.85 -5.89
CA ILE A 129 -0.40 3.15 -5.47
C ILE A 129 0.96 3.30 -6.13
N GLU A 130 1.05 4.12 -7.18
CA GLU A 130 2.23 4.18 -8.04
C GLU A 130 2.70 5.60 -8.31
N GLY A 131 4.03 5.82 -8.21
CA GLY A 131 4.66 7.05 -8.70
C GLY A 131 4.20 8.32 -8.00
N ASN A 132 3.83 8.22 -6.72
CA ASN A 132 3.42 9.36 -5.91
C ASN A 132 4.59 9.89 -5.06
N ILE A 133 4.50 11.13 -4.63
CA ILE A 133 5.42 11.81 -3.73
C ILE A 133 4.68 12.07 -2.41
N PHE A 134 5.23 11.56 -1.31
CA PHE A 134 4.69 11.74 0.05
C PHE A 134 5.67 12.60 0.85
N ILE A 135 5.18 13.69 1.44
CA ILE A 135 6.01 14.63 2.19
C ILE A 135 5.43 14.88 3.59
N ASN A 136 6.20 14.61 4.63
CA ASN A 136 5.88 14.91 6.03
C ASN A 136 4.51 14.39 6.48
N ASN A 137 4.12 13.21 6.01
CA ASN A 137 2.90 12.54 6.47
C ASN A 137 3.20 11.76 7.75
N TYR A 138 2.18 11.56 8.60
CA TYR A 138 2.30 10.68 9.76
C TYR A 138 2.51 9.24 9.29
N PHE A 139 1.53 8.63 8.60
CA PHE A 139 1.75 7.47 7.74
C PHE A 139 1.75 7.92 6.26
N GLY A 140 2.72 7.42 5.48
CA GLY A 140 2.68 7.64 4.03
C GLY A 140 1.55 6.83 3.41
N VAL A 141 1.65 5.51 3.48
CA VAL A 141 0.61 4.56 3.05
C VAL A 141 0.28 3.63 4.21
N TYR A 142 -1.02 3.46 4.49
CA TYR A 142 -1.50 2.50 5.46
C TYR A 142 -2.49 1.52 4.82
N LEU A 143 -2.14 0.24 4.80
CA LEU A 143 -2.99 -0.86 4.34
C LEU A 143 -3.53 -1.62 5.55
N GLN A 144 -4.86 -1.72 5.68
CA GLN A 144 -5.54 -2.38 6.77
C GLN A 144 -6.53 -3.42 6.23
N TYR A 145 -6.34 -4.70 6.56
CA TYR A 145 -7.14 -5.83 6.08
C TYR A 145 -7.25 -5.89 4.55
N THR A 146 -6.11 -5.74 3.84
CA THR A 146 -6.08 -5.64 2.39
C THR A 146 -5.49 -6.88 1.73
N GLN A 147 -5.82 -7.09 0.46
CA GLN A 147 -5.28 -8.18 -0.37
C GLN A 147 -4.89 -7.71 -1.77
N ASN A 148 -3.87 -8.36 -2.36
CA ASN A 148 -3.45 -8.13 -3.74
C ASN A 148 -3.16 -6.65 -4.05
N CYS A 149 -2.53 -5.92 -3.12
CA CYS A 149 -2.22 -4.51 -3.29
C CYS A 149 -0.77 -4.31 -3.75
N ILE A 150 -0.55 -3.31 -4.60
CA ILE A 150 0.76 -2.97 -5.16
C ILE A 150 1.10 -1.53 -4.79
N ILE A 151 2.21 -1.35 -4.07
CA ILE A 151 2.80 -0.05 -3.74
C ILE A 151 4.14 0.04 -4.46
N LYS A 152 4.23 0.83 -5.53
CA LYS A 152 5.46 0.85 -6.33
C LYS A 152 5.92 2.22 -6.78
N ASN A 153 7.26 2.38 -6.85
CA ASN A 153 7.93 3.56 -7.41
C ASN A 153 7.52 4.87 -6.74
N ASN A 154 7.15 4.85 -5.46
CA ASN A 154 6.80 6.06 -4.71
C ASN A 154 8.04 6.63 -4.01
N VAL A 155 8.03 7.94 -3.78
CA VAL A 155 9.00 8.66 -2.95
C VAL A 155 8.31 9.08 -1.67
N ILE A 156 8.73 8.55 -0.53
CA ILE A 156 8.08 8.74 0.77
C ILE A 156 9.10 9.35 1.73
N LYS A 157 8.91 10.62 2.09
CA LYS A 157 9.87 11.38 2.91
C LYS A 157 9.17 12.04 4.10
N ALA A 158 9.81 11.94 5.25
CA ALA A 158 9.47 12.72 6.43
C ALA A 158 10.76 13.34 7.02
N SER A 159 10.59 14.27 7.95
CA SER A 159 11.68 14.94 8.65
C SER A 159 11.44 14.96 10.16
N GLN A 160 10.87 13.87 10.69
CA GLN A 160 10.59 13.75 12.12
C GLN A 160 11.88 13.51 12.91
N LYS A 161 11.95 14.07 14.11
CA LYS A 161 13.09 13.89 15.02
C LYS A 161 12.77 12.95 16.17
N GLU A 162 11.50 12.80 16.50
CA GLU A 162 11.03 12.03 17.64
C GLU A 162 10.12 10.88 17.21
N GLU A 163 10.31 9.70 17.76
CA GLU A 163 9.54 8.50 17.42
C GLU A 163 8.02 8.69 17.63
N TYR A 164 7.63 9.34 18.73
CA TYR A 164 6.22 9.55 19.06
C TYR A 164 5.51 10.54 18.12
N GLN A 165 6.26 11.32 17.37
CA GLN A 165 5.72 12.26 16.37
C GLN A 165 5.66 11.68 14.96
N SER A 166 6.16 10.47 14.76
CA SER A 166 6.31 9.85 13.45
C SER A 166 5.62 8.49 13.41
N GLY A 167 4.81 8.28 12.40
CA GLY A 167 4.36 6.96 11.98
C GLY A 167 5.35 6.33 11.00
N ASN A 168 4.89 5.33 10.26
CA ASN A 168 5.71 4.56 9.32
C ASN A 168 5.57 5.08 7.88
N GLY A 169 6.59 4.89 7.06
CA GLY A 169 6.50 5.23 5.63
C GLY A 169 5.42 4.42 4.93
N ILE A 170 5.51 3.10 5.02
CA ILE A 170 4.49 2.15 4.59
C ILE A 170 4.13 1.26 5.78
N HIS A 171 2.87 1.23 6.15
CA HIS A 171 2.34 0.42 7.25
C HIS A 171 1.31 -0.57 6.70
N CYS A 172 1.50 -1.86 6.99
CA CYS A 172 0.57 -2.91 6.56
C CYS A 172 0.17 -3.76 7.76
N TRP A 173 -1.13 -3.86 8.01
CA TRP A 173 -1.70 -4.59 9.13
C TRP A 173 -2.74 -5.59 8.64
N LYS A 174 -2.61 -6.86 9.08
CA LYS A 174 -3.52 -7.96 8.74
C LYS A 174 -3.86 -8.02 7.23
N SER A 175 -2.81 -8.05 6.40
CA SER A 175 -2.93 -7.99 4.94
C SER A 175 -2.22 -9.17 4.28
N ASP A 176 -2.55 -9.46 3.03
CA ASP A 176 -2.04 -10.62 2.31
C ASP A 176 -1.70 -10.30 0.86
N SER A 177 -0.75 -11.02 0.28
CA SER A 177 -0.40 -10.94 -1.14
C SER A 177 -0.04 -9.52 -1.61
N LEU A 178 0.79 -8.83 -0.82
CA LEU A 178 1.24 -7.47 -1.13
C LEU A 178 2.50 -7.48 -2.00
N GLN A 179 2.63 -6.49 -2.87
CA GLN A 179 3.85 -6.19 -3.61
C GLN A 179 4.31 -4.77 -3.30
N ILE A 180 5.42 -4.65 -2.58
CA ILE A 180 6.03 -3.35 -2.24
C ILE A 180 7.36 -3.27 -2.98
N THR A 181 7.42 -2.46 -4.05
CA THR A 181 8.56 -2.51 -4.96
C THR A 181 9.04 -1.15 -5.43
N GLY A 182 10.36 -0.96 -5.47
CA GLY A 182 10.98 0.23 -6.05
C GLY A 182 10.72 1.54 -5.31
N ASN A 183 10.21 1.51 -4.07
CA ASN A 183 9.94 2.72 -3.30
C ASN A 183 11.22 3.27 -2.67
N ARG A 184 11.27 4.60 -2.48
CA ARG A 184 12.34 5.31 -1.78
C ARG A 184 11.76 5.95 -0.53
N ILE A 185 12.13 5.43 0.63
CA ILE A 185 11.53 5.78 1.93
C ILE A 185 12.60 6.36 2.85
N SER A 186 12.30 7.46 3.54
CA SER A 186 13.22 8.07 4.50
C SER A 186 12.54 8.95 5.55
N GLY A 187 13.19 9.04 6.74
CA GLY A 187 12.84 10.01 7.78
C GLY A 187 11.58 9.70 8.56
N HIS A 188 11.06 8.49 8.48
CA HIS A 188 9.94 7.98 9.29
C HIS A 188 10.43 7.27 10.56
N ARG A 189 9.51 6.85 11.43
CA ARG A 189 9.84 5.98 12.55
C ARG A 189 10.39 4.65 12.04
N ASP A 190 9.58 3.91 11.30
CA ASP A 190 9.99 2.75 10.52
C ASP A 190 9.74 3.03 9.03
N GLY A 191 10.66 2.59 8.17
CA GLY A 191 10.46 2.79 6.73
C GLY A 191 9.27 1.97 6.21
N ILE A 192 9.30 0.66 6.44
CA ILE A 192 8.21 -0.28 6.14
C ILE A 192 7.89 -1.06 7.42
N TYR A 193 6.62 -1.24 7.71
CA TYR A 193 6.14 -2.01 8.85
C TYR A 193 5.08 -3.03 8.45
N PHE A 194 5.29 -4.29 8.83
CA PHE A 194 4.36 -5.39 8.64
C PHE A 194 3.95 -5.98 9.98
N GLU A 195 2.65 -6.15 10.17
CA GLU A 195 2.10 -6.87 11.30
C GLU A 195 0.93 -7.76 10.85
N PHE A 196 1.05 -9.07 11.08
CA PHE A 196 0.13 -10.09 10.57
C PHE A 196 -0.04 -10.03 9.03
N VAL A 197 1.07 -9.86 8.29
CA VAL A 197 1.06 -9.82 6.83
C VAL A 197 1.67 -11.10 6.28
N THR A 198 1.04 -11.69 5.26
CA THR A 198 1.48 -12.96 4.68
C THR A 198 1.62 -12.90 3.16
N HIS A 199 2.31 -13.89 2.57
CA HIS A 199 2.48 -14.13 1.13
C HIS A 199 2.88 -12.89 0.32
N SER A 200 3.72 -12.02 0.89
CA SER A 200 4.04 -10.72 0.32
C SER A 200 5.50 -10.62 -0.12
N VAL A 201 5.75 -9.76 -1.10
CA VAL A 201 7.09 -9.52 -1.63
C VAL A 201 7.48 -8.06 -1.47
N ILE A 202 8.64 -7.82 -0.87
CA ILE A 202 9.29 -6.52 -0.75
C ILE A 202 10.54 -6.54 -1.60
N TRP A 203 10.56 -5.77 -2.71
CA TRP A 203 11.56 -5.88 -3.72
C TRP A 203 12.10 -4.53 -4.21
N ARG A 204 13.43 -4.41 -4.29
CA ARG A 204 14.13 -3.22 -4.80
C ARG A 204 13.73 -1.90 -4.13
N ASN A 205 13.39 -1.91 -2.86
CA ASN A 205 13.14 -0.68 -2.14
C ASN A 205 14.45 -0.14 -1.54
N VAL A 206 14.47 1.18 -1.36
CA VAL A 206 15.50 1.89 -0.59
C VAL A 206 14.84 2.47 0.64
N SER A 207 15.25 2.03 1.83
CA SER A 207 14.75 2.54 3.10
C SER A 207 15.93 3.04 3.95
N LYS A 208 15.98 4.34 4.20
CA LYS A 208 17.15 4.97 4.85
C LYS A 208 16.80 6.13 5.77
N ASN A 209 17.71 6.38 6.70
CA ASN A 209 17.60 7.52 7.63
C ASN A 209 16.28 7.50 8.42
N ASN A 210 15.76 6.33 8.75
CA ASN A 210 14.59 6.20 9.60
C ASN A 210 15.03 6.15 11.06
N LEU A 211 14.17 6.62 11.96
CA LEU A 211 14.51 6.78 13.37
C LEU A 211 14.77 5.43 14.04
N ARG A 212 14.01 4.40 13.67
CA ARG A 212 14.12 3.07 14.25
C ARG A 212 14.55 2.04 13.23
N TYR A 213 13.64 1.52 12.42
CA TYR A 213 13.94 0.44 11.48
C TYR A 213 13.77 0.84 10.02
N GLY A 214 14.68 0.36 9.17
CA GLY A 214 14.45 0.40 7.73
C GLY A 214 13.24 -0.46 7.33
N LEU A 215 13.11 -1.63 8.00
CA LEU A 215 12.02 -2.56 7.81
C LEU A 215 11.74 -3.29 9.13
N HIS A 216 10.49 -3.39 9.54
CA HIS A 216 10.09 -4.06 10.76
C HIS A 216 8.93 -5.03 10.50
N PHE A 217 9.08 -6.27 10.94
CA PHE A 217 8.07 -7.32 10.79
C PHE A 217 7.72 -7.94 12.12
N MET A 218 6.43 -8.10 12.35
CA MET A 218 5.92 -8.87 13.49
C MET A 218 4.84 -9.83 13.01
N PHE A 219 4.91 -11.10 13.45
CA PHE A 219 3.90 -12.14 13.17
C PHE A 219 3.55 -12.28 11.68
N SER A 220 4.52 -12.06 10.78
CA SER A 220 4.31 -11.91 9.34
C SER A 220 5.01 -13.01 8.55
N ASN A 221 4.32 -14.12 8.31
CA ASN A 221 4.87 -15.35 7.76
C ASN A 221 4.87 -15.38 6.21
N ASP A 222 5.66 -16.30 5.64
CA ASP A 222 5.64 -16.62 4.22
C ASP A 222 5.92 -15.41 3.31
N ASN A 223 6.85 -14.52 3.71
CA ASN A 223 7.20 -13.30 3.00
C ASN A 223 8.62 -13.36 2.39
N ALA A 224 8.84 -12.64 1.30
CA ALA A 224 10.13 -12.55 0.63
C ALA A 224 10.64 -11.10 0.55
N TYR A 225 11.92 -10.91 0.89
CA TYR A 225 12.61 -9.62 0.88
C TYR A 225 13.81 -9.73 -0.04
N ILE A 226 13.75 -9.07 -1.19
CA ILE A 226 14.68 -9.33 -2.28
C ILE A 226 15.28 -8.01 -2.79
N THR A 227 16.60 -7.93 -2.84
CA THR A 227 17.34 -6.81 -3.44
C THR A 227 16.95 -5.44 -2.86
N ASN A 228 16.65 -5.35 -1.56
CA ASN A 228 16.39 -4.08 -0.90
C ASN A 228 17.69 -3.48 -0.33
N TYR A 229 17.68 -2.18 -0.12
CA TYR A 229 18.79 -1.42 0.45
C TYR A 229 18.33 -0.67 1.72
N PHE A 230 18.95 -1.03 2.85
CA PHE A 230 18.68 -0.48 4.18
C PHE A 230 19.91 0.24 4.69
N LYS A 231 19.87 1.57 4.75
CA LYS A 231 21.04 2.38 5.10
C LYS A 231 20.75 3.42 6.18
N ASN A 232 21.68 3.53 7.13
CA ASN A 232 21.68 4.59 8.14
C ASN A 232 20.33 4.73 8.86
N ASN A 233 19.77 3.59 9.29
CA ASN A 233 18.61 3.53 10.15
C ASN A 233 19.08 3.26 11.60
N GLY A 234 18.22 3.44 12.59
CA GLY A 234 18.49 3.00 13.96
C GLY A 234 18.86 1.52 14.01
N ALA A 235 18.19 0.67 13.21
CA ALA A 235 18.62 -0.65 12.81
C ALA A 235 18.12 -0.93 11.37
N GLY A 236 18.84 -1.77 10.63
CA GLY A 236 18.47 -2.05 9.24
C GLY A 236 17.12 -2.73 9.13
N VAL A 237 17.01 -3.93 9.68
CA VAL A 237 15.77 -4.73 9.68
C VAL A 237 15.59 -5.43 11.01
N ALA A 238 14.35 -5.45 11.52
CA ALA A 238 13.92 -6.31 12.61
C ALA A 238 12.81 -7.24 12.17
N VAL A 239 12.99 -8.54 12.36
CA VAL A 239 12.00 -9.59 12.06
C VAL A 239 11.72 -10.35 13.34
N MET A 240 10.45 -10.37 13.77
CA MET A 240 10.09 -10.95 15.06
C MET A 240 8.88 -11.87 14.95
N PHE A 241 8.94 -13.01 15.70
CA PHE A 241 7.83 -13.97 15.83
C PHE A 241 7.29 -14.46 14.49
N THR A 242 8.20 -14.77 13.57
CA THR A 242 7.86 -14.99 12.14
C THR A 242 8.51 -16.28 11.63
N LYS A 243 7.90 -16.94 10.67
CA LYS A 243 8.44 -18.14 10.03
C LYS A 243 8.37 -18.08 8.51
N LYS A 244 9.21 -18.90 7.86
CA LYS A 244 9.29 -19.06 6.41
C LYS A 244 9.57 -17.73 5.69
N VAL A 245 10.53 -16.97 6.19
CA VAL A 245 11.01 -15.74 5.56
C VAL A 245 12.15 -16.06 4.61
N VAL A 246 12.10 -15.45 3.43
CA VAL A 246 13.18 -15.50 2.44
C VAL A 246 13.82 -14.11 2.32
N MET A 247 15.13 -14.01 2.55
CA MET A 247 15.91 -12.78 2.39
C MET A 247 17.02 -13.01 1.38
N MET A 248 16.94 -12.36 0.20
CA MET A 248 17.90 -12.56 -0.87
C MET A 248 18.46 -11.25 -1.41
N ASN A 249 19.79 -11.20 -1.54
CA ASN A 249 20.50 -10.10 -2.20
C ASN A 249 20.21 -8.71 -1.62
N ASN A 250 19.84 -8.61 -0.34
CA ASN A 250 19.64 -7.31 0.31
C ASN A 250 20.99 -6.75 0.78
N THR A 251 21.05 -5.42 0.89
CA THR A 251 22.21 -4.73 1.44
C THR A 251 21.81 -3.96 2.70
N PHE A 252 22.55 -4.18 3.78
CA PHE A 252 22.40 -3.52 5.08
C PHE A 252 23.67 -2.74 5.33
N GLU A 253 23.60 -1.41 5.33
CA GLU A 253 24.78 -0.56 5.36
C GLU A 253 24.65 0.56 6.39
N GLU A 254 25.71 0.77 7.16
CA GLU A 254 25.83 1.89 8.10
C GLU A 254 24.66 2.04 9.07
N ASN A 255 24.10 0.94 9.56
CA ASN A 255 23.09 0.99 10.61
C ASN A 255 23.83 0.98 11.96
N TRP A 256 23.87 2.13 12.64
CA TRP A 256 24.68 2.41 13.81
C TRP A 256 23.83 2.75 15.03
N GLY A 257 24.31 2.38 16.22
CA GLY A 257 23.71 2.68 17.50
C GLY A 257 24.00 1.62 18.56
N ASP A 258 23.67 1.89 19.82
CA ASP A 258 23.96 1.00 20.96
C ASP A 258 23.25 -0.37 20.83
N ALA A 259 22.08 -0.39 20.21
CA ALA A 259 21.30 -1.60 19.94
C ALA A 259 20.98 -1.72 18.45
N SER A 260 21.97 -1.44 17.58
CA SER A 260 21.79 -1.40 16.14
C SER A 260 22.34 -2.66 15.47
N TYR A 261 21.57 -3.15 14.51
CA TYR A 261 21.89 -4.34 13.74
C TYR A 261 21.65 -4.09 12.25
N GLY A 262 22.41 -4.77 11.40
CA GLY A 262 22.00 -4.92 10.02
C GLY A 262 20.66 -5.66 9.97
N VAL A 263 20.59 -6.84 10.65
CA VAL A 263 19.35 -7.60 10.82
C VAL A 263 19.25 -8.17 12.23
N LEU A 264 18.12 -7.98 12.88
CA LEU A 264 17.71 -8.68 14.09
C LEU A 264 16.65 -9.74 13.76
N PHE A 265 16.92 -10.99 14.09
CA PHE A 265 15.99 -12.10 14.05
C PHE A 265 15.61 -12.53 15.48
N LYS A 266 14.36 -12.31 15.85
CA LYS A 266 13.85 -12.70 17.16
C LYS A 266 12.72 -13.72 17.01
N GLU A 267 12.95 -14.93 17.57
CA GLU A 267 12.00 -16.03 17.54
C GLU A 267 11.49 -16.41 16.13
N LEU A 268 12.46 -16.57 15.20
CA LEU A 268 12.18 -17.02 13.84
C LEU A 268 12.34 -18.52 13.68
N SER A 269 11.66 -19.08 12.70
CA SER A 269 11.89 -20.46 12.27
C SER A 269 11.74 -20.64 10.75
N ASP A 270 12.46 -21.64 10.23
CA ASP A 270 12.35 -22.07 8.85
C ASP A 270 12.65 -20.98 7.81
N CYS A 271 13.67 -20.14 8.05
CA CYS A 271 14.01 -19.02 7.20
C CYS A 271 15.25 -19.31 6.33
N TYR A 272 15.30 -18.64 5.18
CA TYR A 272 16.38 -18.76 4.21
C TYR A 272 16.95 -17.39 3.87
N LEU A 273 18.28 -17.25 4.00
CA LEU A 273 19.05 -16.06 3.68
C LEU A 273 20.12 -16.39 2.65
N SER A 274 20.20 -15.66 1.54
CA SER A 274 21.24 -15.87 0.55
C SER A 274 21.71 -14.57 -0.10
N GLY A 275 23.02 -14.43 -0.33
CA GLY A 275 23.62 -13.31 -1.04
C GLY A 275 23.41 -11.94 -0.40
N ASN A 276 23.06 -11.86 0.89
CA ASN A 276 22.88 -10.60 1.60
C ASN A 276 24.24 -9.98 1.99
N LYS A 277 24.32 -8.65 1.90
CA LYS A 277 25.53 -7.88 2.22
C LYS A 277 25.35 -7.06 3.49
N PHE A 278 26.30 -7.17 4.41
CA PHE A 278 26.33 -6.43 5.67
C PHE A 278 27.59 -5.57 5.69
N LEU A 279 27.42 -4.26 5.56
CA LEU A 279 28.50 -3.30 5.39
C LEU A 279 28.49 -2.27 6.53
N ASN A 280 29.54 -2.22 7.31
CA ASN A 280 29.74 -1.18 8.34
C ASN A 280 28.55 -1.01 9.31
N ASN A 281 27.88 -2.08 9.73
CA ASN A 281 26.85 -2.02 10.77
C ASN A 281 27.51 -2.23 12.15
N THR A 282 26.88 -1.78 13.23
CA THR A 282 27.35 -2.08 14.60
C THR A 282 27.41 -3.60 14.81
N THR A 283 26.34 -4.31 14.48
CA THR A 283 26.30 -5.77 14.41
C THR A 283 25.71 -6.17 13.06
N GLY A 284 26.31 -7.14 12.35
CA GLY A 284 25.78 -7.59 11.07
C GLY A 284 24.43 -8.28 11.22
N ILE A 285 24.40 -9.41 11.92
CA ILE A 285 23.20 -10.21 12.17
C ILE A 285 23.17 -10.60 13.64
N LEU A 286 22.01 -10.48 14.28
CA LEU A 286 21.72 -11.04 15.60
C LEU A 286 20.58 -12.06 15.49
N PHE A 287 20.82 -13.26 16.01
CA PHE A 287 19.79 -14.30 16.18
C PHE A 287 19.46 -14.43 17.66
N ASP A 288 18.20 -14.23 18.01
CA ASP A 288 17.65 -14.38 19.34
C ASP A 288 16.47 -15.37 19.30
N GLY A 289 16.59 -16.51 20.00
CA GLY A 289 15.57 -17.55 20.05
C GLY A 289 15.18 -18.18 18.69
N SER A 290 15.97 -17.94 17.64
CA SER A 290 15.66 -18.38 16.27
C SER A 290 16.22 -19.78 15.98
N ASN A 291 15.50 -20.58 15.16
CA ASN A 291 15.89 -21.93 14.84
C ASN A 291 15.63 -22.31 13.36
N ARG A 292 16.33 -23.32 12.86
CA ARG A 292 16.28 -23.77 11.46
C ARG A 292 16.44 -22.64 10.44
N ILE A 293 17.44 -21.79 10.67
CA ILE A 293 17.80 -20.71 9.76
C ILE A 293 18.94 -21.19 8.86
N ARG A 294 18.73 -21.14 7.55
CA ARG A 294 19.75 -21.45 6.54
C ARG A 294 20.32 -20.16 5.99
N VAL A 295 21.64 -20.00 6.11
CA VAL A 295 22.37 -18.82 5.61
C VAL A 295 23.37 -19.26 4.56
N GLU A 296 23.32 -18.66 3.38
CA GLU A 296 24.23 -18.93 2.27
C GLU A 296 24.77 -17.64 1.65
N TYR A 297 25.92 -17.74 1.03
CA TYR A 297 26.59 -16.66 0.32
C TYR A 297 26.17 -16.58 -1.16
#